data_504aac16275823b21c61d21181420f87
#
_entry.id   504aac16275823b21c61d21181420f87
#
_cell.length_a   1.000
_cell.length_b   1.000
_cell.length_c   1.000
_cell.angle_alpha   90.00
_cell.angle_beta   90.00
_cell.angle_gamma   90.00
#
_symmetry.space_group_name_H-M   'P 1'
#
loop_
_entity.id
_entity.type
_entity.pdbx_description
1 polymer ?
#
loop_
_entity_poly.entity_id
_entity_poly.type
_entity_poly.pdbx_seq_one_letter_code
_entity_poly.pdbx_strand_id
1 'polypeptide(L)'
;MRAAGVALWRDHTGWASMGPAAAIPRIPKLLLAMLQTAAHIVASKPDLVVLVDFGVFNLRLARQLRRMSYGGPILDLFPPGTWLDDEEKARRVSSACIPVTAFKHQYDFYRGLGCRIEFFGHPLTGRYALRPRKEPPPRDGGKVAILPGSRSGELRRHLPVLAAAFARLQARRPKLEGVIGAANVRAEQRITDAIVREGLKGVSTIRGVAEALGDADGAWVCSGTAVLETALIGVPAVALYVIPPALIWYGKRMIRHRYITLPNLVLRREVIPELLQDDATPERLADALEGLMTDSARQHADYAEMREALGPSDALERCAKFAVELARAG
;
A
#
# COMPACT_ATOMS: atom_id res chain seq x y z
N MET A 1 18.69 -1.09 1.91
CA MET A 1 19.64 -1.45 2.98
C MET A 1 21.09 -1.34 2.54
N ARG A 2 21.60 -2.10 1.58
CA ARG A 2 23.02 -1.98 1.12
C ARG A 2 23.41 -0.57 0.74
N ALA A 3 22.58 0.13 -0.01
CA ALA A 3 22.81 1.54 -0.39
C ALA A 3 22.85 2.51 0.82
N ALA A 4 22.32 2.11 1.97
CA ALA A 4 22.36 2.85 3.22
C ALA A 4 23.46 2.35 4.19
N GLY A 5 24.44 1.59 3.70
CA GLY A 5 25.56 1.09 4.52
C GLY A 5 25.20 -0.05 5.48
N VAL A 6 24.02 -0.64 5.39
CA VAL A 6 23.58 -1.74 6.28
C VAL A 6 24.21 -3.06 5.82
N ALA A 7 24.91 -3.74 6.72
CA ALA A 7 25.42 -5.08 6.49
C ALA A 7 24.25 -6.08 6.38
N LEU A 8 24.25 -6.88 5.34
CA LEU A 8 23.22 -7.91 5.16
C LEU A 8 23.74 -9.26 5.67
N TRP A 9 23.16 -9.73 6.75
CA TRP A 9 23.41 -11.07 7.24
C TRP A 9 22.77 -12.14 6.34
N ARG A 10 21.55 -11.87 5.85
CA ARG A 10 20.83 -12.80 4.95
C ARG A 10 19.93 -12.01 3.99
N ASP A 11 19.83 -12.48 2.76
CA ASP A 11 18.90 -11.94 1.77
C ASP A 11 17.59 -12.73 1.81
N HIS A 12 16.49 -12.02 2.04
CA HIS A 12 15.14 -12.55 2.09
C HIS A 12 14.28 -12.12 0.91
N THR A 13 14.89 -11.52 -0.13
CA THR A 13 14.18 -11.16 -1.35
C THR A 13 13.55 -12.41 -1.99
N GLY A 14 12.29 -12.29 -2.40
CA GLY A 14 11.55 -13.41 -2.99
C GLY A 14 10.80 -14.32 -1.99
N TRP A 15 10.80 -14.01 -0.69
CA TRP A 15 10.01 -14.77 0.30
C TRP A 15 8.55 -14.35 0.35
N ALA A 16 8.23 -13.15 -0.11
CA ALA A 16 6.86 -12.64 -0.17
C ALA A 16 6.02 -13.50 -1.14
N SER A 17 4.93 -14.06 -0.62
CA SER A 17 3.95 -14.80 -1.42
C SER A 17 2.55 -14.27 -1.11
N MET A 18 1.68 -14.24 -2.13
CA MET A 18 0.28 -13.88 -1.95
C MET A 18 -0.60 -15.12 -1.85
N GLY A 19 -1.40 -15.14 -0.77
CA GLY A 19 -2.40 -16.17 -0.52
C GLY A 19 -1.88 -17.43 0.17
N PRO A 20 -2.78 -18.15 0.86
CA PRO A 20 -2.43 -19.34 1.66
C PRO A 20 -1.79 -20.45 0.83
N ALA A 21 -2.31 -20.73 -0.35
CA ALA A 21 -1.82 -21.80 -1.21
C ALA A 21 -0.37 -21.60 -1.66
N ALA A 22 0.06 -20.36 -1.92
CA ALA A 22 1.44 -20.05 -2.28
C ALA A 22 2.38 -19.99 -1.06
N ALA A 23 1.83 -19.82 0.14
CA ALA A 23 2.60 -19.75 1.37
C ALA A 23 2.91 -21.13 1.97
N ILE A 24 1.98 -22.10 1.87
CA ILE A 24 2.10 -23.43 2.50
C ILE A 24 3.42 -24.12 2.19
N PRO A 25 3.89 -24.27 0.92
CA PRO A 25 5.15 -24.95 0.62
C PRO A 25 6.39 -24.24 1.19
N ARG A 26 6.25 -22.97 1.57
CA ARG A 26 7.37 -22.16 2.09
C ARG A 26 7.43 -22.12 3.62
N ILE A 27 6.39 -22.63 4.29
CA ILE A 27 6.32 -22.59 5.78
C ILE A 27 7.55 -23.23 6.44
N PRO A 28 8.03 -24.43 6.05
CA PRO A 28 9.21 -25.02 6.70
C PRO A 28 10.46 -24.15 6.56
N LYS A 29 10.67 -23.57 5.37
CA LYS A 29 11.80 -22.68 5.10
C LYS A 29 11.71 -21.40 5.92
N LEU A 30 10.52 -20.81 6.03
CA LEU A 30 10.27 -19.61 6.84
C LEU A 30 10.47 -19.87 8.32
N LEU A 31 10.03 -21.04 8.82
CA LEU A 31 10.21 -21.44 10.20
C LEU A 31 11.68 -21.62 10.55
N LEU A 32 12.41 -22.34 9.70
CA LEU A 32 13.86 -22.52 9.88
C LEU A 32 14.59 -21.17 9.90
N ALA A 33 14.27 -20.30 8.95
CA ALA A 33 14.84 -18.96 8.88
C ALA A 33 14.53 -18.13 10.14
N MET A 34 13.30 -18.22 10.65
CA MET A 34 12.90 -17.54 11.88
C MET A 34 13.73 -18.03 13.08
N LEU A 35 13.90 -19.34 13.22
CA LEU A 35 14.70 -19.92 14.32
C LEU A 35 16.17 -19.52 14.21
N GLN A 36 16.76 -19.58 13.03
CA GLN A 36 18.13 -19.13 12.78
C GLN A 36 18.31 -17.63 13.06
N THR A 37 17.34 -16.79 12.65
CA THR A 37 17.37 -15.36 12.94
C THR A 37 17.26 -15.10 14.43
N ALA A 38 16.37 -15.80 15.13
CA ALA A 38 16.23 -15.68 16.59
C ALA A 38 17.52 -16.08 17.31
N ALA A 39 18.13 -17.21 16.94
CA ALA A 39 19.41 -17.66 17.53
C ALA A 39 20.53 -16.64 17.28
N HIS A 40 20.61 -16.08 16.08
CA HIS A 40 21.60 -15.05 15.76
C HIS A 40 21.41 -13.78 16.60
N ILE A 41 20.18 -13.29 16.74
CA ILE A 41 19.88 -12.10 17.57
C ILE A 41 20.25 -12.34 19.03
N VAL A 42 19.88 -13.51 19.60
CA VAL A 42 20.21 -13.84 20.99
C VAL A 42 21.71 -13.94 21.21
N ALA A 43 22.46 -14.49 20.24
CA ALA A 43 23.92 -14.60 20.33
C ALA A 43 24.63 -13.25 20.17
N SER A 44 24.16 -12.39 19.27
CA SER A 44 24.77 -11.08 18.98
C SER A 44 24.38 -9.99 19.99
N LYS A 45 23.31 -10.18 20.75
CA LYS A 45 22.81 -9.25 21.78
C LYS A 45 22.77 -7.79 21.31
N PRO A 46 22.05 -7.47 20.21
CA PRO A 46 21.97 -6.10 19.74
C PRO A 46 21.25 -5.20 20.76
N ASP A 47 21.60 -3.91 20.81
CA ASP A 47 20.96 -2.91 21.68
C ASP A 47 19.48 -2.69 21.31
N LEU A 48 19.10 -2.93 20.04
CA LEU A 48 17.74 -2.83 19.54
C LEU A 48 17.49 -3.81 18.39
N VAL A 49 16.35 -4.46 18.42
CA VAL A 49 15.82 -5.22 17.25
C VAL A 49 14.72 -4.40 16.60
N VAL A 50 14.88 -4.08 15.31
CA VAL A 50 13.86 -3.39 14.53
C VAL A 50 13.27 -4.35 13.50
N LEU A 51 11.98 -4.63 13.63
CA LEU A 51 11.19 -5.44 12.72
C LEU A 51 10.43 -4.50 11.78
N VAL A 52 10.49 -4.76 10.47
CA VAL A 52 9.84 -3.89 9.47
C VAL A 52 8.94 -4.71 8.60
N ASP A 53 7.65 -4.31 8.50
CA ASP A 53 6.62 -4.98 7.69
C ASP A 53 6.60 -6.51 7.93
N PHE A 54 6.10 -7.33 7.01
CA PHE A 54 6.06 -8.81 7.11
C PHE A 54 5.45 -9.34 8.43
N GLY A 55 4.36 -8.73 8.85
CA GLY A 55 3.79 -8.80 10.18
C GLY A 55 3.59 -10.20 10.78
N VAL A 56 3.18 -11.22 10.00
CA VAL A 56 2.99 -12.58 10.53
C VAL A 56 4.32 -13.23 10.95
N PHE A 57 5.38 -12.98 10.19
CA PHE A 57 6.72 -13.49 10.51
C PHE A 57 7.31 -12.72 11.70
N ASN A 58 7.24 -11.40 11.65
CA ASN A 58 7.81 -10.51 12.66
C ASN A 58 7.22 -10.75 14.04
N LEU A 59 5.90 -10.86 14.16
CA LEU A 59 5.26 -11.14 15.45
C LEU A 59 5.67 -12.51 16.01
N ARG A 60 5.82 -13.53 15.16
CA ARG A 60 6.31 -14.85 15.58
C ARG A 60 7.76 -14.77 16.03
N LEU A 61 8.61 -14.04 15.32
CA LEU A 61 10.01 -13.81 15.68
C LEU A 61 10.12 -13.07 17.02
N ALA A 62 9.38 -11.98 17.22
CA ALA A 62 9.37 -11.24 18.48
C ALA A 62 8.98 -12.14 19.67
N ARG A 63 7.93 -12.96 19.51
CA ARG A 63 7.51 -13.91 20.54
C ARG A 63 8.56 -14.99 20.79
N GLN A 64 9.23 -15.47 19.75
CA GLN A 64 10.31 -16.45 19.89
C GLN A 64 11.50 -15.87 20.63
N LEU A 65 11.88 -14.62 20.36
CA LEU A 65 12.93 -13.91 21.08
C LEU A 65 12.59 -13.78 22.57
N ARG A 66 11.34 -13.43 22.92
CA ARG A 66 10.90 -13.40 24.34
C ARG A 66 10.97 -14.78 25.02
N ARG A 67 10.59 -15.86 24.30
CA ARG A 67 10.74 -17.24 24.82
C ARG A 67 12.18 -17.65 25.03
N MET A 68 13.11 -17.12 24.23
CA MET A 68 14.55 -17.32 24.38
C MET A 68 15.20 -16.34 25.39
N SER A 69 14.38 -15.64 26.17
CA SER A 69 14.81 -14.70 27.22
C SER A 69 15.61 -13.49 26.67
N TYR A 70 15.39 -13.11 25.42
CA TYR A 70 15.95 -11.87 24.92
C TYR A 70 15.28 -10.68 25.62
N GLY A 71 16.04 -9.97 26.48
CA GLY A 71 15.55 -8.85 27.30
C GLY A 71 15.56 -7.49 26.59
N GLY A 72 16.33 -7.34 25.50
CA GLY A 72 16.48 -6.08 24.79
C GLY A 72 15.18 -5.56 24.15
N PRO A 73 15.11 -4.28 23.78
CA PRO A 73 13.93 -3.72 23.12
C PRO A 73 13.73 -4.29 21.71
N ILE A 74 12.46 -4.51 21.36
CA ILE A 74 12.02 -4.94 20.03
C ILE A 74 11.02 -3.90 19.53
N LEU A 75 11.36 -3.21 18.46
CA LEU A 75 10.50 -2.24 17.78
C LEU A 75 9.87 -2.91 16.56
N ASP A 76 8.54 -2.88 16.42
CA ASP A 76 7.84 -3.43 15.26
C ASP A 76 7.18 -2.30 14.47
N LEU A 77 7.74 -2.01 13.28
CA LEU A 77 7.23 -0.97 12.38
C LEU A 77 6.13 -1.58 11.50
N PHE A 78 4.95 -0.99 11.58
CA PHE A 78 3.74 -1.39 10.83
C PHE A 78 3.23 -2.78 11.19
N PRO A 79 2.81 -2.99 12.47
CA PRO A 79 2.33 -4.27 12.96
C PRO A 79 1.14 -4.80 12.13
N PRO A 80 0.98 -6.12 12.04
CA PRO A 80 -0.07 -6.74 11.24
C PRO A 80 -1.47 -6.42 11.77
N GLY A 81 -2.45 -6.40 10.87
CA GLY A 81 -3.85 -6.19 11.19
C GLY A 81 -4.20 -4.77 11.56
N THR A 82 -3.53 -3.83 10.94
CA THR A 82 -3.74 -2.40 11.07
C THR A 82 -5.22 -1.98 10.99
N TRP A 83 -6.03 -2.72 10.24
CA TRP A 83 -7.45 -2.40 9.97
C TRP A 83 -8.44 -3.21 10.79
N LEU A 84 -7.97 -4.14 11.60
CA LEU A 84 -8.82 -5.01 12.41
C LEU A 84 -8.69 -4.59 13.87
N ASP A 85 -9.77 -4.06 14.42
CA ASP A 85 -9.92 -3.79 15.85
C ASP A 85 -10.06 -5.14 16.58
N ASP A 86 -8.94 -5.81 16.78
CA ASP A 86 -8.82 -7.12 17.44
C ASP A 86 -8.06 -6.95 18.74
N GLU A 87 -8.79 -6.98 19.85
CA GLU A 87 -8.25 -6.76 21.19
C GLU A 87 -7.19 -7.81 21.57
N GLU A 88 -7.46 -9.09 21.30
CA GLU A 88 -6.51 -10.17 21.64
C GLU A 88 -5.20 -10.00 20.87
N LYS A 89 -5.29 -9.59 19.61
CA LYS A 89 -4.13 -9.33 18.77
C LYS A 89 -3.36 -8.10 19.22
N ALA A 90 -4.05 -7.03 19.61
CA ALA A 90 -3.42 -5.82 20.15
C ALA A 90 -2.59 -6.15 21.40
N ARG A 91 -3.19 -6.86 22.37
CA ARG A 91 -2.51 -7.32 23.59
C ARG A 91 -1.32 -8.24 23.28
N ARG A 92 -1.49 -9.13 22.31
CA ARG A 92 -0.45 -10.09 21.88
C ARG A 92 0.73 -9.41 21.20
N VAL A 93 0.49 -8.35 20.41
CA VAL A 93 1.55 -7.56 19.77
C VAL A 93 2.29 -6.75 20.83
N SER A 94 1.57 -5.98 21.66
CA SER A 94 2.17 -5.10 22.67
C SER A 94 2.93 -5.84 23.76
N SER A 95 2.58 -7.11 24.05
CA SER A 95 3.34 -7.92 24.99
C SER A 95 4.67 -8.46 24.44
N ALA A 96 4.81 -8.55 23.12
CA ALA A 96 6.01 -9.08 22.50
C ALA A 96 7.01 -7.99 22.05
N CYS A 97 6.50 -6.83 21.60
CA CYS A 97 7.30 -5.75 21.03
C CYS A 97 6.64 -4.38 21.29
N ILE A 98 7.34 -3.31 20.90
CA ILE A 98 6.83 -1.96 20.87
C ILE A 98 6.35 -1.70 19.44
N PRO A 99 5.04 -1.73 19.17
CA PRO A 99 4.53 -1.47 17.84
C PRO A 99 4.57 0.02 17.54
N VAL A 100 4.96 0.38 16.30
CA VAL A 100 4.86 1.72 15.73
C VAL A 100 3.90 1.65 14.56
N THR A 101 2.74 2.24 14.71
CA THR A 101 1.74 2.27 13.64
C THR A 101 1.89 3.47 12.73
N ALA A 102 1.45 3.32 11.47
CA ALA A 102 1.31 4.41 10.52
C ALA A 102 -0.08 5.08 10.57
N PHE A 103 -0.98 4.61 11.44
CA PHE A 103 -2.39 4.99 11.42
C PHE A 103 -2.90 5.36 12.81
N LYS A 104 -3.42 6.59 12.91
CA LYS A 104 -3.89 7.14 14.18
C LYS A 104 -5.01 6.31 14.83
N HIS A 105 -5.97 5.79 14.04
CA HIS A 105 -7.06 4.98 14.59
C HIS A 105 -6.56 3.69 15.29
N GLN A 106 -5.51 3.06 14.77
CA GLN A 106 -4.90 1.90 15.41
C GLN A 106 -4.18 2.31 16.70
N TYR A 107 -3.51 3.46 16.70
CA TYR A 107 -2.91 4.03 17.90
C TYR A 107 -3.98 4.25 18.99
N ASP A 108 -5.08 4.94 18.64
CA ASP A 108 -6.16 5.22 19.57
C ASP A 108 -6.81 3.94 20.11
N PHE A 109 -7.01 2.93 19.27
CA PHE A 109 -7.54 1.62 19.65
C PHE A 109 -6.64 0.91 20.68
N TYR A 110 -5.35 0.78 20.40
CA TYR A 110 -4.41 0.14 21.33
C TYR A 110 -4.29 0.91 22.64
N ARG A 111 -4.22 2.24 22.59
CA ARG A 111 -4.16 3.08 23.79
C ARG A 111 -5.42 2.93 24.63
N GLY A 112 -6.59 2.85 24.01
CA GLY A 112 -7.87 2.58 24.70
C GLY A 112 -7.90 1.24 25.43
N LEU A 113 -7.13 0.26 24.99
CA LEU A 113 -6.95 -1.05 25.66
C LEU A 113 -5.85 -1.05 26.74
N GLY A 114 -5.19 0.08 26.98
CA GLY A 114 -4.01 0.16 27.84
C GLY A 114 -2.75 -0.49 27.24
N CYS A 115 -2.75 -0.77 25.94
CA CYS A 115 -1.64 -1.38 25.24
C CYS A 115 -0.61 -0.34 24.82
N ARG A 116 0.69 -0.70 24.88
CA ARG A 116 1.77 0.15 24.36
C ARG A 116 1.74 0.16 22.84
N ILE A 117 1.81 1.35 22.26
CA ILE A 117 1.94 1.60 20.82
C ILE A 117 2.43 3.04 20.62
N GLU A 118 3.19 3.28 19.56
CA GLU A 118 3.64 4.61 19.17
C GLU A 118 3.08 5.00 17.80
N PHE A 119 2.91 6.30 17.59
CA PHE A 119 2.46 6.88 16.32
C PHE A 119 3.25 8.17 16.02
N PHE A 120 4.01 8.14 14.94
CA PHE A 120 4.81 9.30 14.49
C PHE A 120 4.29 9.90 13.18
N GLY A 121 3.27 9.30 12.58
CA GLY A 121 2.74 9.60 11.27
C GLY A 121 3.05 8.49 10.24
N HIS A 122 2.50 8.67 9.04
CA HIS A 122 2.70 7.72 7.94
C HIS A 122 3.96 8.07 7.13
N PRO A 123 4.85 7.10 6.81
CA PRO A 123 6.12 7.37 6.11
C PRO A 123 6.00 8.10 4.78
N LEU A 124 4.90 7.87 4.04
CA LEU A 124 4.69 8.48 2.73
C LEU A 124 4.33 9.96 2.78
N THR A 125 3.92 10.51 3.93
CA THR A 125 3.59 11.94 4.06
C THR A 125 4.81 12.85 3.83
N GLY A 126 6.02 12.36 4.19
CA GLY A 126 7.27 13.05 3.92
C GLY A 126 7.80 12.88 2.50
N ARG A 127 7.31 11.86 1.78
CA ARG A 127 7.76 11.58 0.42
C ARG A 127 7.03 12.38 -0.64
N TYR A 128 5.75 12.66 -0.42
CA TYR A 128 4.89 13.32 -1.39
C TYR A 128 4.31 14.60 -0.80
N ALA A 129 4.35 15.68 -1.59
CA ALA A 129 3.61 16.91 -1.30
C ALA A 129 2.26 16.87 -2.02
N LEU A 130 1.19 17.30 -1.34
CA LEU A 130 -0.11 17.49 -1.97
C LEU A 130 0.00 18.60 -3.01
N ARG A 131 -0.27 18.30 -4.26
CA ARG A 131 -0.27 19.29 -5.34
C ARG A 131 -1.52 20.18 -5.24
N PRO A 132 -1.44 21.42 -5.72
CA PRO A 132 -2.63 22.24 -5.92
C PRO A 132 -3.62 21.52 -6.85
N ARG A 133 -4.91 21.72 -6.61
CA ARG A 133 -5.95 21.24 -7.52
C ARG A 133 -5.73 21.84 -8.90
N LYS A 134 -5.68 20.99 -9.91
CA LYS A 134 -5.61 21.45 -11.30
C LYS A 134 -6.98 21.96 -11.78
N GLU A 135 -6.95 22.89 -12.71
CA GLU A 135 -8.13 23.20 -13.51
C GLU A 135 -8.53 21.96 -14.35
N PRO A 136 -9.84 21.78 -14.59
CA PRO A 136 -10.29 20.71 -15.46
C PRO A 136 -9.59 20.75 -16.83
N PRO A 137 -9.15 19.61 -17.37
CA PRO A 137 -8.56 19.56 -18.70
C PRO A 137 -9.61 19.91 -19.79
N PRO A 138 -9.17 20.26 -21.01
CA PRO A 138 -10.08 20.46 -22.13
C PRO A 138 -11.04 19.28 -22.30
N ARG A 139 -12.28 19.57 -22.71
CA ARG A 139 -13.34 18.55 -22.85
C ARG A 139 -12.99 17.44 -23.85
N ASP A 140 -12.15 17.73 -24.86
CA ASP A 140 -11.71 16.79 -25.89
C ASP A 140 -10.35 16.10 -25.55
N GLY A 141 -9.73 16.44 -24.40
CA GLY A 141 -8.39 15.97 -24.06
C GLY A 141 -8.23 15.61 -22.57
N GLY A 142 -6.98 15.62 -22.14
CA GLY A 142 -6.55 15.30 -20.78
C GLY A 142 -5.55 14.14 -20.74
N LYS A 143 -4.97 13.90 -19.57
CA LYS A 143 -3.99 12.83 -19.35
C LYS A 143 -4.42 11.94 -18.20
N VAL A 144 -4.50 10.64 -18.45
CA VAL A 144 -4.93 9.64 -17.47
C VAL A 144 -3.76 8.73 -17.09
N ALA A 145 -3.48 8.65 -15.78
CA ALA A 145 -2.59 7.65 -15.25
C ALA A 145 -3.33 6.32 -15.02
N ILE A 146 -2.71 5.23 -15.42
CA ILE A 146 -3.25 3.88 -15.28
C ILE A 146 -2.28 3.07 -14.44
N LEU A 147 -2.70 2.69 -13.23
CA LEU A 147 -1.89 1.93 -12.28
C LEU A 147 -2.51 0.54 -12.05
N PRO A 148 -2.27 -0.43 -12.94
CA PRO A 148 -3.01 -1.69 -12.99
C PRO A 148 -2.60 -2.69 -11.90
N GLY A 149 -1.61 -2.35 -11.08
CA GLY A 149 -1.01 -3.20 -10.06
C GLY A 149 0.39 -3.69 -10.41
N SER A 150 1.03 -4.35 -9.45
CA SER A 150 2.43 -4.78 -9.56
C SER A 150 2.61 -6.26 -9.84
N ARG A 151 1.58 -7.06 -9.61
CA ARG A 151 1.66 -8.53 -9.70
C ARG A 151 1.09 -9.04 -11.00
N SER A 152 1.68 -10.12 -11.50
CA SER A 152 1.25 -10.75 -12.77
C SER A 152 -0.24 -11.09 -12.83
N GLY A 153 -0.80 -11.50 -11.70
CA GLY A 153 -2.24 -11.81 -11.60
C GLY A 153 -3.12 -10.57 -11.62
N GLU A 154 -2.67 -9.46 -11.05
CA GLU A 154 -3.33 -8.16 -11.12
C GLU A 154 -3.32 -7.64 -12.55
N LEU A 155 -2.15 -7.54 -13.17
CA LEU A 155 -1.99 -7.08 -14.56
C LEU A 155 -2.89 -7.87 -15.52
N ARG A 156 -2.94 -9.20 -15.41
CA ARG A 156 -3.75 -10.04 -16.28
C ARG A 156 -5.26 -9.77 -16.18
N ARG A 157 -5.75 -9.39 -14.99
CA ARG A 157 -7.17 -9.11 -14.76
C ARG A 157 -7.55 -7.65 -15.01
N HIS A 158 -6.67 -6.73 -14.63
CA HIS A 158 -6.99 -5.31 -14.67
C HIS A 158 -6.71 -4.68 -16.04
N LEU A 159 -5.63 -5.07 -16.74
CA LEU A 159 -5.29 -4.44 -18.02
C LEU A 159 -6.40 -4.51 -19.08
N PRO A 160 -7.09 -5.64 -19.28
CA PRO A 160 -8.15 -5.68 -20.30
C PRO A 160 -9.31 -4.73 -19.99
N VAL A 161 -9.76 -4.67 -18.73
CA VAL A 161 -10.87 -3.79 -18.35
C VAL A 161 -10.47 -2.31 -18.37
N LEU A 162 -9.23 -2.00 -17.98
CA LEU A 162 -8.68 -0.63 -18.01
C LEU A 162 -8.44 -0.17 -19.45
N ALA A 163 -8.00 -1.06 -20.35
CA ALA A 163 -7.86 -0.78 -21.76
C ALA A 163 -9.22 -0.43 -22.41
N ALA A 164 -10.24 -1.22 -22.11
CA ALA A 164 -11.58 -0.95 -22.58
C ALA A 164 -12.18 0.35 -21.99
N ALA A 165 -11.91 0.64 -20.73
CA ALA A 165 -12.30 1.91 -20.09
C ALA A 165 -11.60 3.11 -20.74
N PHE A 166 -10.30 2.98 -21.01
CA PHE A 166 -9.54 4.03 -21.72
C PHE A 166 -10.08 4.28 -23.12
N ALA A 167 -10.32 3.23 -23.89
CA ALA A 167 -10.89 3.37 -25.25
C ALA A 167 -12.26 4.06 -25.25
N ARG A 168 -13.12 3.76 -24.24
CA ARG A 168 -14.41 4.42 -24.06
C ARG A 168 -14.28 5.90 -23.73
N LEU A 169 -13.37 6.22 -22.82
CA LEU A 169 -13.11 7.60 -22.43
C LEU A 169 -12.47 8.37 -23.61
N GLN A 170 -11.56 7.75 -24.36
CA GLN A 170 -10.94 8.34 -25.53
C GLN A 170 -11.94 8.59 -26.68
N ALA A 171 -12.97 7.75 -26.83
CA ALA A 171 -14.05 8.00 -27.80
C ALA A 171 -14.84 9.29 -27.50
N ARG A 172 -14.92 9.69 -26.22
CA ARG A 172 -15.55 10.94 -25.77
C ARG A 172 -14.56 12.11 -25.75
N ARG A 173 -13.27 11.82 -25.61
CA ARG A 173 -12.15 12.79 -25.50
C ARG A 173 -11.05 12.40 -26.49
N PRO A 174 -11.18 12.75 -27.78
CA PRO A 174 -10.28 12.23 -28.84
C PRO A 174 -8.79 12.56 -28.65
N LYS A 175 -8.48 13.62 -27.91
CA LYS A 175 -7.08 14.00 -27.55
C LYS A 175 -6.62 13.48 -26.19
N LEU A 176 -7.35 12.50 -25.63
CA LEU A 176 -6.96 11.88 -24.37
C LEU A 176 -5.65 11.10 -24.53
N GLU A 177 -4.72 11.34 -23.60
CA GLU A 177 -3.48 10.59 -23.48
C GLU A 177 -3.51 9.68 -22.26
N GLY A 178 -2.86 8.51 -22.37
CA GLY A 178 -2.72 7.56 -21.29
C GLY A 178 -1.25 7.32 -20.91
N VAL A 179 -0.99 7.17 -19.62
CA VAL A 179 0.31 6.70 -19.14
C VAL A 179 0.12 5.55 -18.15
N ILE A 180 0.71 4.40 -18.48
CA ILE A 180 0.60 3.21 -17.63
C ILE A 180 1.85 3.08 -16.75
N GLY A 181 1.67 3.10 -15.43
CA GLY A 181 2.73 2.94 -14.46
C GLY A 181 3.13 1.47 -14.29
N ALA A 182 4.40 1.17 -14.55
CA ALA A 182 4.98 -0.15 -14.36
C ALA A 182 5.79 -0.22 -13.05
N ALA A 183 5.56 -1.24 -12.24
CA ALA A 183 6.27 -1.41 -10.97
C ALA A 183 7.72 -1.91 -11.15
N ASN A 184 8.03 -2.55 -12.27
CA ASN A 184 9.36 -3.08 -12.60
C ASN A 184 9.44 -3.44 -14.09
N VAL A 185 10.63 -3.80 -14.57
CA VAL A 185 10.90 -4.16 -15.98
C VAL A 185 9.99 -5.27 -16.50
N ARG A 186 9.70 -6.30 -15.69
CA ARG A 186 8.82 -7.41 -16.13
C ARG A 186 7.36 -6.96 -16.25
N ALA A 187 6.92 -6.05 -15.40
CA ALA A 187 5.59 -5.46 -15.50
C ALA A 187 5.50 -4.56 -16.73
N GLU A 188 6.53 -3.75 -16.99
CA GLU A 188 6.65 -2.87 -18.15
C GLU A 188 6.49 -3.66 -19.46
N GLN A 189 7.21 -4.77 -19.61
CA GLN A 189 7.11 -5.60 -20.80
C GLN A 189 5.70 -6.15 -21.03
N ARG A 190 5.04 -6.66 -19.99
CA ARG A 190 3.67 -7.16 -20.07
C ARG A 190 2.65 -6.06 -20.39
N ILE A 191 2.88 -4.85 -19.89
CA ILE A 191 2.06 -3.68 -20.18
C ILE A 191 2.22 -3.29 -21.65
N THR A 192 3.46 -3.25 -22.16
CA THR A 192 3.74 -2.96 -23.57
C THR A 192 3.08 -3.98 -24.49
N ASP A 193 3.20 -5.28 -24.16
CA ASP A 193 2.53 -6.34 -24.90
C ASP A 193 0.98 -6.16 -24.89
N ALA A 194 0.42 -5.72 -23.76
CA ALA A 194 -1.00 -5.47 -23.64
C ALA A 194 -1.44 -4.24 -24.46
N ILE A 195 -0.69 -3.14 -24.48
CA ILE A 195 -0.97 -1.95 -25.29
C ILE A 195 -1.09 -2.35 -26.78
N VAL A 196 -0.14 -3.16 -27.25
CA VAL A 196 -0.13 -3.65 -28.64
C VAL A 196 -1.33 -4.55 -28.92
N ARG A 197 -1.58 -5.52 -28.03
CA ARG A 197 -2.68 -6.50 -28.19
C ARG A 197 -4.06 -5.85 -28.17
N GLU A 198 -4.28 -4.88 -27.29
CA GLU A 198 -5.55 -4.16 -27.16
C GLU A 198 -5.67 -2.99 -28.14
N GLY A 199 -4.63 -2.72 -28.95
CA GLY A 199 -4.64 -1.65 -29.98
C GLY A 199 -4.77 -0.25 -29.39
N LEU A 200 -4.27 0.00 -28.18
CA LEU A 200 -4.40 1.29 -27.51
C LEU A 200 -3.55 2.36 -28.20
N LYS A 201 -4.19 3.47 -28.57
CA LYS A 201 -3.53 4.64 -29.18
C LYS A 201 -3.33 5.74 -28.14
N GLY A 202 -2.25 6.51 -28.25
CA GLY A 202 -1.97 7.62 -27.32
C GLY A 202 -1.64 7.16 -25.89
N VAL A 203 -1.20 5.90 -25.71
CA VAL A 203 -0.83 5.34 -24.43
C VAL A 203 0.65 5.02 -24.41
N SER A 204 1.34 5.48 -23.36
CA SER A 204 2.75 5.22 -23.08
C SER A 204 2.95 4.44 -21.78
N THR A 205 4.16 3.93 -21.56
CA THR A 205 4.55 3.22 -20.33
C THR A 205 5.67 3.97 -19.64
N ILE A 206 5.60 4.06 -18.31
CA ILE A 206 6.69 4.62 -17.49
C ILE A 206 6.88 3.78 -16.24
N ARG A 207 8.09 3.70 -15.72
CA ARG A 207 8.35 3.04 -14.44
C ARG A 207 8.18 4.02 -13.28
N GLY A 208 7.42 3.57 -12.28
CA GLY A 208 7.14 4.34 -11.07
C GLY A 208 5.70 4.86 -11.00
N VAL A 209 5.20 4.96 -9.77
CA VAL A 209 3.85 5.48 -9.50
C VAL A 209 3.85 7.00 -9.62
N ALA A 210 4.82 7.68 -8.98
CA ALA A 210 4.90 9.13 -8.99
C ALA A 210 5.16 9.69 -10.40
N GLU A 211 5.96 8.99 -11.19
CA GLU A 211 6.27 9.32 -12.58
C GLU A 211 5.02 9.20 -13.46
N ALA A 212 4.23 8.13 -13.28
CA ALA A 212 2.98 7.96 -14.02
C ALA A 212 1.92 9.00 -13.64
N LEU A 213 1.91 9.43 -12.39
CA LEU A 213 1.00 10.47 -11.89
C LEU A 213 1.44 11.89 -12.26
N GLY A 214 2.65 12.06 -12.81
CA GLY A 214 3.30 13.35 -13.11
C GLY A 214 2.35 14.48 -13.49
N ASP A 215 1.84 14.48 -14.70
CA ASP A 215 0.92 15.51 -15.21
C ASP A 215 -0.52 15.03 -15.32
N ALA A 216 -0.84 13.86 -14.75
CA ALA A 216 -2.16 13.26 -14.89
C ALA A 216 -3.27 14.17 -14.32
N ASP A 217 -4.37 14.21 -15.02
CA ASP A 217 -5.61 14.91 -14.65
C ASP A 217 -6.58 13.98 -13.91
N GLY A 218 -6.33 12.67 -13.99
CA GLY A 218 -7.05 11.65 -13.27
C GLY A 218 -6.33 10.30 -13.35
N ALA A 219 -6.69 9.35 -12.48
CA ALA A 219 -6.05 8.05 -12.41
C ALA A 219 -7.02 6.90 -12.18
N TRP A 220 -6.82 5.77 -12.85
CA TRP A 220 -7.32 4.48 -12.41
C TRP A 220 -6.24 3.73 -11.66
N VAL A 221 -6.55 3.30 -10.45
CA VAL A 221 -5.54 2.74 -9.55
C VAL A 221 -5.99 1.39 -8.97
N CYS A 222 -5.17 0.36 -9.13
CA CYS A 222 -5.37 -0.91 -8.43
C CYS A 222 -5.25 -0.71 -6.92
N SER A 223 -6.18 -1.26 -6.15
CA SER A 223 -6.14 -1.18 -4.68
C SER A 223 -4.80 -1.68 -4.11
N GLY A 224 -4.20 -0.86 -3.25
CA GLY A 224 -2.90 -1.07 -2.63
C GLY A 224 -2.25 0.25 -2.21
N THR A 225 -0.95 0.23 -1.98
CA THR A 225 -0.18 1.43 -1.59
C THR A 225 -0.25 2.54 -2.63
N ALA A 226 -0.33 2.20 -3.92
CA ALA A 226 -0.42 3.17 -5.02
C ALA A 226 -1.65 4.08 -4.90
N VAL A 227 -2.77 3.62 -4.33
CA VAL A 227 -3.95 4.45 -4.09
C VAL A 227 -3.64 5.55 -3.07
N LEU A 228 -2.92 5.21 -2.00
CA LEU A 228 -2.50 6.19 -1.01
C LEU A 228 -1.48 7.18 -1.58
N GLU A 229 -0.53 6.70 -2.39
CA GLU A 229 0.44 7.57 -3.08
C GLU A 229 -0.29 8.55 -4.02
N THR A 230 -1.27 8.08 -4.78
CA THR A 230 -2.10 8.91 -5.68
C THR A 230 -2.82 10.02 -4.92
N ALA A 231 -3.45 9.66 -3.79
CA ALA A 231 -4.14 10.62 -2.93
C ALA A 231 -3.17 11.62 -2.28
N LEU A 232 -2.00 11.17 -1.81
CA LEU A 232 -0.97 12.05 -1.22
C LEU A 232 -0.37 13.03 -2.23
N ILE A 233 -0.28 12.63 -3.50
CA ILE A 233 0.17 13.48 -4.60
C ILE A 233 -0.94 14.47 -5.00
N GLY A 234 -2.22 14.11 -4.82
CA GLY A 234 -3.36 14.96 -5.14
C GLY A 234 -3.95 14.74 -6.53
N VAL A 235 -3.75 13.57 -7.14
CA VAL A 235 -4.36 13.25 -8.43
C VAL A 235 -5.75 12.63 -8.20
N PRO A 236 -6.81 13.15 -8.84
CA PRO A 236 -8.14 12.55 -8.75
C PRO A 236 -8.13 11.09 -9.20
N ALA A 237 -8.77 10.20 -8.43
CA ALA A 237 -8.63 8.79 -8.70
C ALA A 237 -9.91 7.98 -8.49
N VAL A 238 -10.02 6.91 -9.28
CA VAL A 238 -10.97 5.80 -9.12
C VAL A 238 -10.16 4.54 -8.85
N ALA A 239 -10.49 3.83 -7.78
CA ALA A 239 -9.86 2.57 -7.44
C ALA A 239 -10.60 1.39 -8.06
N LEU A 240 -9.85 0.39 -8.50
CA LEU A 240 -10.42 -0.88 -8.94
C LEU A 240 -9.71 -2.06 -8.28
N TYR A 241 -10.44 -3.16 -8.10
CA TYR A 241 -9.81 -4.41 -7.68
C TYR A 241 -10.62 -5.62 -8.11
N VAL A 242 -10.01 -6.50 -8.90
CA VAL A 242 -10.59 -7.75 -9.38
C VAL A 242 -9.73 -8.91 -8.91
N ILE A 243 -10.29 -9.79 -8.08
CA ILE A 243 -9.63 -11.01 -7.58
C ILE A 243 -10.22 -12.25 -8.25
N PRO A 244 -9.50 -13.39 -8.25
CA PRO A 244 -10.05 -14.65 -8.77
C PRO A 244 -11.32 -15.03 -8.03
N PRO A 245 -12.32 -15.60 -8.73
CA PRO A 245 -13.59 -16.04 -8.13
C PRO A 245 -13.42 -16.94 -6.89
N ALA A 246 -12.45 -17.85 -6.93
CA ALA A 246 -12.12 -18.72 -5.80
C ALA A 246 -11.67 -17.98 -4.53
N LEU A 247 -11.17 -16.74 -4.65
CA LEU A 247 -10.77 -15.93 -3.51
C LEU A 247 -11.86 -14.97 -3.03
N ILE A 248 -12.96 -14.81 -3.78
CA ILE A 248 -14.07 -13.91 -3.40
C ILE A 248 -14.70 -14.38 -2.09
N TRP A 249 -14.98 -15.68 -1.97
CA TRP A 249 -15.53 -16.24 -0.74
C TRP A 249 -14.61 -16.02 0.47
N TYR A 250 -13.31 -16.27 0.29
CA TYR A 250 -12.30 -16.02 1.32
C TYR A 250 -12.20 -14.53 1.65
N GLY A 251 -12.18 -13.69 0.63
CA GLY A 251 -12.14 -12.22 0.78
C GLY A 251 -13.33 -11.67 1.55
N LYS A 252 -14.55 -12.07 1.19
CA LYS A 252 -15.80 -11.67 1.90
C LYS A 252 -15.79 -12.05 3.38
N ARG A 253 -15.15 -13.18 3.73
CA ARG A 253 -15.03 -13.63 5.12
C ARG A 253 -13.93 -12.89 5.91
N MET A 254 -12.90 -12.42 5.23
CA MET A 254 -11.75 -11.73 5.84
C MET A 254 -11.92 -10.22 5.89
N ILE A 255 -12.61 -9.64 4.90
CA ILE A 255 -12.84 -8.19 4.83
C ILE A 255 -14.08 -7.86 5.65
N ARG A 256 -13.87 -7.36 6.87
CA ARG A 256 -14.94 -6.89 7.77
C ARG A 256 -15.28 -5.42 7.56
N HIS A 257 -14.51 -4.72 6.73
CA HIS A 257 -14.67 -3.29 6.49
C HIS A 257 -15.46 -3.04 5.20
N ARG A 258 -16.22 -1.95 5.20
CA ARG A 258 -16.96 -1.47 4.03
C ARG A 258 -16.03 -1.06 2.89
N TYR A 259 -14.81 -0.61 3.19
CA TYR A 259 -13.83 -0.06 2.27
C TYR A 259 -12.57 -0.90 2.23
N ILE A 260 -11.86 -0.88 1.10
CA ILE A 260 -10.60 -1.61 0.90
C ILE A 260 -9.40 -0.71 0.60
N THR A 261 -9.62 0.55 0.20
CA THR A 261 -8.54 1.49 -0.06
C THR A 261 -8.12 2.24 1.20
N LEU A 262 -6.84 2.54 1.31
CA LEU A 262 -6.29 3.23 2.47
C LEU A 262 -6.92 4.60 2.72
N PRO A 263 -7.14 5.47 1.71
CA PRO A 263 -7.81 6.74 1.91
C PRO A 263 -9.21 6.61 2.53
N ASN A 264 -10.02 5.67 2.02
CA ASN A 264 -11.37 5.42 2.54
C ASN A 264 -11.35 4.86 3.95
N LEU A 265 -10.38 3.98 4.26
CA LEU A 265 -10.20 3.41 5.59
C LEU A 265 -9.72 4.45 6.61
N VAL A 266 -8.81 5.35 6.22
CA VAL A 266 -8.29 6.41 7.10
C VAL A 266 -9.39 7.38 7.50
N LEU A 267 -10.20 7.83 6.55
CA LEU A 267 -11.30 8.78 6.81
C LEU A 267 -12.63 8.10 7.16
N ARG A 268 -12.70 6.76 7.11
CA ARG A 268 -13.91 5.95 7.38
C ARG A 268 -15.13 6.34 6.53
N ARG A 269 -14.88 6.91 5.36
CA ARG A 269 -15.89 7.30 4.36
C ARG A 269 -15.33 7.12 2.95
N GLU A 270 -16.21 7.21 1.95
CA GLU A 270 -15.78 7.18 0.57
C GLU A 270 -15.08 8.49 0.19
N VAL A 271 -13.78 8.40 -0.06
CA VAL A 271 -12.89 9.44 -0.57
C VAL A 271 -12.58 9.16 -2.04
N ILE A 272 -12.29 7.91 -2.34
CA ILE A 272 -12.02 7.40 -3.67
C ILE A 272 -13.11 6.38 -4.01
N PRO A 273 -13.83 6.52 -5.13
CA PRO A 273 -14.75 5.50 -5.58
C PRO A 273 -14.06 4.15 -5.75
N GLU A 274 -14.64 3.09 -5.17
CA GLU A 274 -14.11 1.73 -5.23
C GLU A 274 -14.98 0.87 -6.14
N LEU A 275 -14.51 0.59 -7.35
CA LEU A 275 -15.16 -0.31 -8.29
C LEU A 275 -14.55 -1.71 -8.18
N LEU A 276 -15.29 -2.62 -7.54
CA LEU A 276 -14.79 -3.93 -7.14
C LEU A 276 -15.49 -5.05 -7.90
N GLN A 277 -14.75 -6.06 -8.34
CA GLN A 277 -15.29 -7.25 -9.00
C GLN A 277 -16.19 -6.89 -10.18
N ASP A 278 -17.48 -7.25 -10.10
CA ASP A 278 -18.48 -7.04 -11.14
C ASP A 278 -18.82 -5.53 -11.35
N ASP A 279 -18.51 -4.69 -10.37
CA ASP A 279 -18.64 -3.24 -10.48
C ASP A 279 -17.51 -2.59 -11.28
N ALA A 280 -16.38 -3.27 -11.45
CA ALA A 280 -15.25 -2.79 -12.22
C ALA A 280 -15.48 -2.96 -13.73
N THR A 281 -16.55 -2.37 -14.25
CA THR A 281 -16.83 -2.40 -15.69
C THR A 281 -16.16 -1.24 -16.43
N PRO A 282 -15.82 -1.39 -17.71
CA PRO A 282 -15.23 -0.31 -18.50
C PRO A 282 -16.08 0.98 -18.52
N GLU A 283 -17.40 0.85 -18.56
CA GLU A 283 -18.34 1.95 -18.52
C GLU A 283 -18.22 2.73 -17.21
N ARG A 284 -18.41 2.05 -16.09
CA ARG A 284 -18.39 2.68 -14.76
C ARG A 284 -17.02 3.30 -14.44
N LEU A 285 -15.94 2.65 -14.87
CA LEU A 285 -14.58 3.19 -14.71
C LEU A 285 -14.42 4.49 -15.53
N ALA A 286 -14.87 4.51 -16.80
CA ALA A 286 -14.79 5.68 -17.64
C ALA A 286 -15.66 6.82 -17.09
N ASP A 287 -16.92 6.55 -16.75
CA ASP A 287 -17.87 7.55 -16.24
C ASP A 287 -17.40 8.18 -14.92
N ALA A 288 -16.95 7.34 -13.98
CA ALA A 288 -16.47 7.81 -12.69
C ALA A 288 -15.22 8.71 -12.82
N LEU A 289 -14.26 8.32 -13.69
CA LEU A 289 -13.07 9.13 -13.87
C LEU A 289 -13.36 10.42 -14.63
N GLU A 290 -14.22 10.39 -15.65
CA GLU A 290 -14.63 11.58 -16.40
C GLU A 290 -15.30 12.62 -15.50
N GLY A 291 -16.16 12.16 -14.59
CA GLY A 291 -16.75 13.02 -13.56
C GLY A 291 -15.69 13.71 -12.69
N LEU A 292 -14.70 12.97 -12.22
CA LEU A 292 -13.59 13.51 -11.41
C LEU A 292 -12.67 14.43 -12.20
N MET A 293 -12.41 14.15 -13.48
CA MET A 293 -11.66 15.07 -14.35
C MET A 293 -12.40 16.37 -14.59
N THR A 294 -13.74 16.36 -14.48
CA THR A 294 -14.57 17.56 -14.61
C THR A 294 -14.66 18.34 -13.32
N ASP A 295 -14.87 17.66 -12.21
CA ASP A 295 -14.87 18.27 -10.87
C ASP A 295 -14.28 17.32 -9.82
N SER A 296 -13.11 17.67 -9.32
CA SER A 296 -12.39 16.96 -8.26
C SER A 296 -12.31 17.72 -6.93
N ALA A 297 -13.05 18.83 -6.78
CA ALA A 297 -12.90 19.72 -5.64
C ALA A 297 -13.10 18.98 -4.30
N ARG A 298 -14.15 18.17 -4.19
CA ARG A 298 -14.44 17.38 -2.99
C ARG A 298 -13.32 16.38 -2.70
N GLN A 299 -12.91 15.61 -3.71
CA GLN A 299 -11.88 14.58 -3.52
C GLN A 299 -10.55 15.20 -3.14
N HIS A 300 -10.20 16.36 -3.69
CA HIS A 300 -8.98 17.07 -3.31
C HIS A 300 -9.03 17.59 -1.87
N ALA A 301 -10.17 18.10 -1.40
CA ALA A 301 -10.37 18.47 0.00
C ALA A 301 -10.25 17.25 0.94
N ASP A 302 -10.83 16.11 0.55
CA ASP A 302 -10.72 14.85 1.28
C ASP A 302 -9.25 14.37 1.36
N TYR A 303 -8.45 14.60 0.33
CA TYR A 303 -7.01 14.28 0.34
C TYR A 303 -6.22 15.13 1.33
N ALA A 304 -6.57 16.42 1.47
CA ALA A 304 -5.96 17.29 2.46
C ALA A 304 -6.27 16.80 3.89
N GLU A 305 -7.54 16.51 4.18
CA GLU A 305 -7.96 15.94 5.48
C GLU A 305 -7.28 14.59 5.76
N MET A 306 -7.22 13.70 4.76
CA MET A 306 -6.51 12.42 4.90
C MET A 306 -5.03 12.63 5.23
N ARG A 307 -4.38 13.61 4.59
CA ARG A 307 -2.97 13.91 4.85
C ARG A 307 -2.76 14.36 6.29
N GLU A 308 -3.64 15.19 6.83
CA GLU A 308 -3.61 15.60 8.23
C GLU A 308 -3.80 14.40 9.17
N ALA A 309 -4.74 13.52 8.87
CA ALA A 309 -5.00 12.31 9.66
C ALA A 309 -3.82 11.32 9.64
N LEU A 310 -3.02 11.31 8.58
CA LEU A 310 -1.81 10.49 8.46
C LEU A 310 -0.61 11.06 9.23
N GLY A 311 -0.68 12.32 9.69
CA GLY A 311 0.32 12.94 10.53
C GLY A 311 1.45 13.64 9.76
N PRO A 312 2.49 14.09 10.47
CA PRO A 312 3.50 14.99 9.95
C PRO A 312 4.43 14.34 8.92
N SER A 313 5.10 15.18 8.13
CA SER A 313 6.02 14.76 7.07
C SER A 313 7.36 14.21 7.59
N ASP A 314 7.73 14.52 8.84
CA ASP A 314 8.96 14.05 9.50
C ASP A 314 8.79 12.72 10.26
N ALA A 315 7.73 11.96 9.95
CA ALA A 315 7.39 10.70 10.61
C ALA A 315 8.55 9.70 10.68
N LEU A 316 9.32 9.54 9.59
CA LEU A 316 10.48 8.63 9.57
C LEU A 316 11.61 9.11 10.45
N GLU A 317 11.87 10.42 10.49
CA GLU A 317 12.90 11.01 11.33
C GLU A 317 12.55 10.84 12.82
N ARG A 318 11.31 11.11 13.21
CA ARG A 318 10.82 10.88 14.57
C ARG A 318 10.93 9.41 14.97
N CYS A 319 10.55 8.50 14.08
CA CYS A 319 10.68 7.08 14.31
C CYS A 319 12.14 6.66 14.50
N ALA A 320 13.05 7.19 13.68
CA ALA A 320 14.49 6.93 13.81
C ALA A 320 15.08 7.48 15.12
N LYS A 321 14.71 8.69 15.54
CA LYS A 321 15.11 9.26 16.85
C LYS A 321 14.64 8.37 17.99
N PHE A 322 13.39 7.96 17.98
CA PHE A 322 12.84 7.05 19.00
C PHE A 322 13.56 5.70 19.02
N ALA A 323 13.91 5.14 17.87
CA ALA A 323 14.68 3.90 17.79
C ALA A 323 16.08 4.04 18.41
N VAL A 324 16.77 5.18 18.17
CA VAL A 324 18.08 5.48 18.76
C VAL A 324 17.98 5.67 20.28
N GLU A 325 16.95 6.34 20.78
CA GLU A 325 16.69 6.50 22.20
C GLU A 325 16.46 5.16 22.88
N LEU A 326 15.67 4.28 22.28
CA LEU A 326 15.45 2.92 22.78
C LEU A 326 16.74 2.09 22.84
N ALA A 327 17.60 2.21 21.82
CA ALA A 327 18.87 1.49 21.76
C ALA A 327 19.87 1.98 22.83
N ARG A 328 19.79 3.24 23.24
CA ARG A 328 20.65 3.81 24.30
C ARG A 328 20.16 3.56 25.71
N ALA A 329 18.87 3.25 25.85
CA ALA A 329 18.25 3.01 27.15
C ALA A 329 18.29 1.52 27.58
N GLY A 330 18.60 0.61 26.66
CA GLY A 330 18.72 -0.84 26.91
C GLY A 330 20.17 -1.24 27.06
#